data_f83e4623e47ae9d92548cc7f48e6dd81
#
_entry.id   f83e4623e47ae9d92548cc7f48e6dd81
#
_cell.length_a   1.000
_cell.length_b   1.000
_cell.length_c   1.000
_cell.angle_alpha   90.00
_cell.angle_beta   90.00
_cell.angle_gamma   90.00
#
_symmetry.space_group_name_H-M   'P 1'
#
loop_
_entity.id
_entity.type
_entity.pdbx_description
1 polymer ?
#
loop_
_entity_poly.entity_id
_entity_poly.type
_entity_poly.pdbx_seq_one_letter_code
_entity_poly.pdbx_strand_id
1 'polypeptide(L)'
;KIPGAIIIGILIVTLISVLLNLVKFEGVFALPPEVIPVLMQLDILGALDVAMISVIMSFLFVNLFDTAGTLFGVATRANLVQETGDIKDLDKALKVDSSSSVFGSFLGCAPVTSYVESSAGIEAGGRTGLTAVVVGVLFLLATFLSPLAAAVPAYATAGALIYVAILMLS
;
A
#
# COMPACT_ATOMS: atom_id res chain seq x y z
N LYS A 1 19.07 12.76 -11.52
CA LYS A 1 17.81 12.37 -10.81
C LYS A 1 17.91 12.92 -9.39
N ILE A 2 16.90 13.67 -8.92
CA ILE A 2 16.86 14.21 -7.56
C ILE A 2 16.26 13.12 -6.67
N PRO A 3 17.00 12.58 -5.68
CA PRO A 3 16.42 11.59 -4.75
C PRO A 3 15.27 12.24 -3.99
N GLY A 4 14.13 11.54 -3.90
CA GLY A 4 12.94 12.04 -3.22
C GLY A 4 12.10 13.07 -4.00
N ALA A 5 12.30 13.24 -5.31
CA ALA A 5 11.56 14.19 -6.14
C ALA A 5 10.03 14.02 -6.02
N ILE A 6 9.57 12.77 -5.86
CA ILE A 6 8.15 12.44 -5.68
C ILE A 6 7.62 13.05 -4.38
N ILE A 7 8.33 12.85 -3.27
CA ILE A 7 7.93 13.38 -1.95
C ILE A 7 7.94 14.90 -1.98
N ILE A 8 8.97 15.50 -2.55
CA ILE A 8 9.07 16.96 -2.70
C ILE A 8 7.89 17.51 -3.50
N GLY A 9 7.54 16.86 -4.61
CA GLY A 9 6.39 17.23 -5.43
C GLY A 9 5.07 17.19 -4.66
N ILE A 10 4.82 16.10 -3.94
CA ILE A 10 3.63 15.94 -3.11
C ILE A 10 3.55 17.03 -2.03
N LEU A 11 4.67 17.29 -1.34
CA LEU A 11 4.72 18.30 -0.29
C LEU A 11 4.49 19.71 -0.82
N ILE A 12 5.06 20.06 -1.97
CA ILE A 12 4.85 21.38 -2.60
C ILE A 12 3.37 21.56 -2.98
N VAL A 13 2.76 20.58 -3.65
CA VAL A 13 1.35 20.65 -4.04
C VAL A 13 0.46 20.72 -2.81
N THR A 14 0.74 19.95 -1.78
CA THR A 14 0.00 19.98 -0.52
C THR A 14 0.12 21.35 0.16
N LEU A 15 1.33 21.92 0.22
CA LEU A 15 1.54 23.24 0.80
C LEU A 15 0.75 24.33 0.06
N ILE A 16 0.78 24.32 -1.27
CA ILE A 16 0.00 25.26 -2.09
C ILE A 16 -1.50 25.08 -1.82
N SER A 17 -1.97 23.83 -1.71
CA SER A 17 -3.38 23.52 -1.44
C SER A 17 -3.84 24.04 -0.07
N VAL A 18 -2.99 23.93 0.95
CA VAL A 18 -3.24 24.50 2.28
C VAL A 18 -3.26 26.02 2.24
N LEU A 19 -2.28 26.67 1.56
CA LEU A 19 -2.22 28.13 1.42
C LEU A 19 -3.44 28.69 0.69
N LEU A 20 -3.98 27.97 -0.29
CA LEU A 20 -5.20 28.35 -1.01
C LEU A 20 -6.49 27.98 -0.27
N ASN A 21 -6.41 27.46 0.96
CA ASN A 21 -7.53 26.97 1.77
C ASN A 21 -8.39 25.90 1.08
N LEU A 22 -7.79 25.14 0.14
CA LEU A 22 -8.46 24.02 -0.53
C LEU A 22 -8.53 22.77 0.35
N VAL A 23 -7.64 22.68 1.36
CA VAL A 23 -7.55 21.58 2.30
C VAL A 23 -7.44 22.13 3.73
N LYS A 24 -8.18 21.55 4.67
CA LYS A 24 -8.07 21.90 6.09
C LYS A 24 -6.82 21.23 6.66
N PHE A 25 -5.98 22.03 7.28
CA PHE A 25 -4.80 21.56 7.99
C PHE A 25 -5.10 21.49 9.49
N GLU A 26 -5.21 20.27 10.02
CA GLU A 26 -5.57 20.02 11.43
C GLU A 26 -4.34 19.80 12.34
N GLY A 27 -3.14 20.01 11.81
CA GLY A 27 -1.90 19.84 12.55
C GLY A 27 -0.93 18.84 11.91
N VAL A 28 0.22 18.67 12.54
CA VAL A 28 1.28 17.75 12.04
C VAL A 28 1.24 16.42 12.77
N PHE A 29 0.96 16.44 14.07
CA PHE A 29 0.99 15.27 14.92
C PHE A 29 -0.36 15.02 15.57
N ALA A 30 -0.77 13.76 15.59
CA ALA A 30 -1.86 13.27 16.42
C ALA A 30 -1.45 11.94 17.06
N LEU A 31 -2.14 11.60 18.14
CA LEU A 31 -2.04 10.23 18.66
C LEU A 31 -2.64 9.27 17.62
N PRO A 32 -2.07 8.07 17.47
CA PRO A 32 -2.65 7.05 16.61
C PRO A 32 -4.12 6.83 16.99
N PRO A 33 -5.00 6.58 16.00
CA PRO A 33 -6.39 6.28 16.29
C PRO A 33 -6.50 5.04 17.18
N GLU A 34 -7.50 5.01 18.03
CA GLU A 34 -7.74 3.87 18.90
C GLU A 34 -8.09 2.64 18.07
N VAL A 35 -7.26 1.61 18.15
CA VAL A 35 -7.47 0.34 17.45
C VAL A 35 -8.36 -0.61 18.26
N ILE A 36 -8.44 -0.40 19.60
CA ILE A 36 -9.17 -1.25 20.53
C ILE A 36 -10.63 -1.52 20.10
N PRO A 37 -11.41 -0.54 19.61
CA PRO A 37 -12.80 -0.77 19.24
C PRO A 37 -13.00 -1.74 18.06
N VAL A 38 -12.00 -1.90 17.20
CA VAL A 38 -12.07 -2.77 16.00
C VAL A 38 -11.28 -4.06 16.14
N LEU A 39 -10.45 -4.14 17.21
CA LEU A 39 -9.62 -5.30 17.46
C LEU A 39 -10.47 -6.54 17.72
N MET A 40 -10.23 -7.61 16.96
CA MET A 40 -10.92 -8.91 17.10
C MET A 40 -12.45 -8.85 16.93
N GLN A 41 -12.98 -7.81 16.28
CA GLN A 41 -14.43 -7.64 16.01
C GLN A 41 -14.85 -8.35 14.71
N LEU A 42 -14.41 -9.59 14.51
CA LEU A 42 -14.72 -10.38 13.33
C LEU A 42 -16.12 -11.02 13.46
N ASP A 43 -17.04 -10.65 12.59
CA ASP A 43 -18.33 -11.34 12.45
C ASP A 43 -18.22 -12.48 11.42
N ILE A 44 -17.66 -13.59 11.87
CA ILE A 44 -17.48 -14.77 11.02
C ILE A 44 -18.82 -15.39 10.64
N LEU A 45 -19.80 -15.39 11.55
CA LEU A 45 -21.12 -15.98 11.28
C LEU A 45 -21.91 -15.15 10.28
N GLY A 46 -21.87 -13.83 10.39
CA GLY A 46 -22.46 -12.92 9.39
C GLY A 46 -21.79 -13.03 8.03
N ALA A 47 -20.49 -13.26 8.00
CA ALA A 47 -19.75 -13.46 6.74
C ALA A 47 -20.12 -14.79 6.04
N LEU A 48 -20.59 -15.81 6.78
CA LEU A 48 -21.01 -17.09 6.22
C LEU A 48 -22.46 -17.08 5.72
N ASP A 49 -23.16 -15.96 5.81
CA ASP A 49 -24.49 -15.81 5.22
C ASP A 49 -24.44 -15.98 3.69
N VAL A 50 -25.43 -16.67 3.14
CA VAL A 50 -25.54 -16.91 1.69
C VAL A 50 -25.53 -15.60 0.89
N ALA A 51 -26.10 -14.54 1.42
CA ALA A 51 -26.09 -13.20 0.81
C ALA A 51 -24.68 -12.61 0.69
N MET A 52 -23.76 -12.99 1.58
CA MET A 52 -22.38 -12.52 1.60
C MET A 52 -21.46 -13.27 0.65
N ILE A 53 -21.85 -14.47 0.16
CA ILE A 53 -21.00 -15.29 -0.72
C ILE A 53 -20.58 -14.51 -1.98
N SER A 54 -21.50 -13.80 -2.62
CA SER A 54 -21.19 -13.03 -3.83
C SER A 54 -20.22 -11.88 -3.55
N VAL A 55 -20.36 -11.24 -2.40
CA VAL A 55 -19.47 -10.15 -1.95
C VAL A 55 -18.09 -10.71 -1.66
N ILE A 56 -17.99 -11.80 -0.90
CA ILE A 56 -16.72 -12.47 -0.58
C ILE A 56 -16.00 -12.92 -1.85
N MET A 57 -16.73 -13.54 -2.81
CA MET A 57 -16.15 -13.97 -4.08
C MET A 57 -15.65 -12.78 -4.89
N SER A 58 -16.39 -11.67 -4.93
CA SER A 58 -15.96 -10.45 -5.61
C SER A 58 -14.66 -9.89 -5.01
N PHE A 59 -14.58 -9.77 -3.68
CA PHE A 59 -13.37 -9.32 -3.00
C PHE A 59 -12.20 -10.27 -3.21
N LEU A 60 -12.44 -11.58 -3.17
CA LEU A 60 -11.42 -12.60 -3.41
C LEU A 60 -10.83 -12.46 -4.82
N PHE A 61 -11.66 -12.34 -5.86
CA PHE A 61 -11.18 -12.18 -7.23
C PHE A 61 -10.45 -10.85 -7.41
N VAL A 62 -10.98 -9.75 -6.90
CA VAL A 62 -10.31 -8.44 -6.98
C VAL A 62 -8.95 -8.50 -6.32
N ASN A 63 -8.87 -9.01 -5.09
CA ASN A 63 -7.60 -9.13 -4.36
C ASN A 63 -6.61 -10.06 -5.07
N LEU A 64 -7.07 -11.19 -5.61
CA LEU A 64 -6.22 -12.14 -6.32
C LEU A 64 -5.62 -11.53 -7.59
N PHE A 65 -6.42 -10.84 -8.40
CA PHE A 65 -5.93 -10.20 -9.62
C PHE A 65 -5.03 -9.01 -9.34
N ASP A 66 -5.36 -8.22 -8.31
CA ASP A 66 -4.55 -7.09 -7.89
C ASP A 66 -3.18 -7.56 -7.39
N THR A 67 -3.15 -8.52 -6.48
CA THR A 67 -1.90 -9.11 -5.97
C THR A 67 -1.08 -9.76 -7.09
N ALA A 68 -1.71 -10.54 -7.97
CA ALA A 68 -0.99 -11.19 -9.07
C ALA A 68 -0.38 -10.16 -10.03
N GLY A 69 -1.13 -9.15 -10.43
CA GLY A 69 -0.66 -8.08 -11.32
C GLY A 69 0.47 -7.26 -10.70
N THR A 70 0.31 -6.88 -9.44
CA THR A 70 1.31 -6.12 -8.68
C THR A 70 2.59 -6.92 -8.47
N LEU A 71 2.48 -8.18 -8.03
CA LEU A 71 3.65 -9.05 -7.84
C LEU A 71 4.41 -9.26 -9.15
N PHE A 72 3.71 -9.45 -10.27
CA PHE A 72 4.35 -9.59 -11.57
C PHE A 72 5.10 -8.32 -11.96
N GLY A 73 4.48 -7.15 -11.83
CA GLY A 73 5.11 -5.87 -12.14
C GLY A 73 6.33 -5.57 -11.28
N VAL A 74 6.22 -5.80 -9.97
CA VAL A 74 7.31 -5.60 -9.01
C VAL A 74 8.44 -6.62 -9.22
N ALA A 75 8.10 -7.90 -9.46
CA ALA A 75 9.09 -8.96 -9.72
C ALA A 75 9.88 -8.69 -11.01
N THR A 76 9.21 -8.21 -12.05
CA THR A 76 9.87 -7.81 -13.30
C THR A 76 10.90 -6.71 -13.05
N ARG A 77 10.55 -5.70 -12.28
CA ARG A 77 11.48 -4.61 -11.90
C ARG A 77 12.64 -5.09 -11.02
N ALA A 78 12.40 -6.09 -10.18
CA ALA A 78 13.42 -6.69 -9.33
C ALA A 78 14.33 -7.69 -10.07
N ASN A 79 14.06 -7.98 -11.36
CA ASN A 79 14.70 -9.04 -12.14
C ASN A 79 14.54 -10.43 -11.49
N LEU A 80 13.36 -10.71 -10.94
CA LEU A 80 13.02 -11.99 -10.33
C LEU A 80 12.20 -12.91 -11.25
N VAL A 81 11.86 -12.43 -12.44
CA VAL A 81 11.21 -13.23 -13.49
C VAL A 81 12.27 -14.07 -14.20
N GLN A 82 12.06 -15.38 -14.25
CA GLN A 82 12.95 -16.33 -14.91
C GLN A 82 12.74 -16.33 -16.43
N GLU A 83 13.65 -16.92 -17.18
CA GLU A 83 13.53 -17.06 -18.65
C GLU A 83 12.29 -17.87 -19.05
N THR A 84 11.80 -18.73 -18.17
CA THR A 84 10.56 -19.50 -18.34
C THR A 84 9.29 -18.66 -18.20
N GLY A 85 9.41 -17.40 -17.74
CA GLY A 85 8.28 -16.53 -17.40
C GLY A 85 7.78 -16.67 -15.96
N ASP A 86 8.32 -17.63 -15.19
CA ASP A 86 7.94 -17.85 -13.81
C ASP A 86 8.58 -16.82 -12.88
N ILE A 87 7.86 -16.42 -11.83
CA ILE A 87 8.40 -15.57 -10.80
C ILE A 87 9.07 -16.43 -9.74
N LYS A 88 10.32 -16.12 -9.43
CA LYS A 88 11.06 -16.79 -8.38
C LYS A 88 10.35 -16.63 -7.03
N ASP A 89 10.15 -17.75 -6.33
CA ASP A 89 9.51 -17.81 -5.00
C ASP A 89 8.10 -17.20 -4.92
N LEU A 90 7.32 -17.22 -6.02
CA LEU A 90 5.96 -16.69 -6.09
C LEU A 90 5.04 -17.28 -5.01
N ASP A 91 5.16 -18.58 -4.77
CA ASP A 91 4.38 -19.30 -3.76
C ASP A 91 4.62 -18.75 -2.34
N LYS A 92 5.86 -18.37 -2.04
CA LYS A 92 6.21 -17.74 -0.75
C LYS A 92 5.64 -16.33 -0.66
N ALA A 93 5.72 -15.55 -1.75
CA ALA A 93 5.16 -14.20 -1.79
C ALA A 93 3.64 -14.22 -1.57
N LEU A 94 2.91 -15.12 -2.24
CA LEU A 94 1.47 -15.28 -2.07
C LEU A 94 1.08 -15.75 -0.67
N LYS A 95 1.87 -16.65 -0.06
CA LYS A 95 1.64 -17.09 1.33
C LYS A 95 1.82 -15.94 2.31
N VAL A 96 2.83 -15.09 2.12
CA VAL A 96 3.07 -13.92 2.97
C VAL A 96 1.94 -12.91 2.82
N ASP A 97 1.53 -12.61 1.59
CA ASP A 97 0.42 -11.70 1.28
C ASP A 97 -0.88 -12.15 1.95
N SER A 98 -1.25 -13.42 1.75
CA SER A 98 -2.45 -14.01 2.36
C SER A 98 -2.38 -14.04 3.90
N SER A 99 -1.22 -14.40 4.46
CA SER A 99 -1.02 -14.41 5.91
C SER A 99 -1.13 -13.00 6.49
N SER A 100 -0.57 -12.00 5.82
CA SER A 100 -0.66 -10.59 6.22
C SER A 100 -2.08 -10.09 6.23
N SER A 101 -2.89 -10.49 5.23
CA SER A 101 -4.32 -10.15 5.16
C SER A 101 -5.12 -10.77 6.30
N VAL A 102 -4.82 -12.04 6.67
CA VAL A 102 -5.44 -12.69 7.82
C VAL A 102 -5.06 -11.97 9.12
N PHE A 103 -3.79 -11.66 9.34
CA PHE A 103 -3.38 -10.91 10.53
C PHE A 103 -3.97 -9.49 10.55
N GLY A 104 -4.01 -8.80 9.40
CA GLY A 104 -4.62 -7.48 9.27
C GLY A 104 -6.10 -7.48 9.64
N SER A 105 -6.84 -8.53 9.26
CA SER A 105 -8.27 -8.63 9.59
C SER A 105 -8.54 -8.71 11.10
N PHE A 106 -7.67 -9.38 11.89
CA PHE A 106 -7.77 -9.36 13.36
C PHE A 106 -7.56 -7.98 13.96
N LEU A 107 -6.81 -7.12 13.28
CA LEU A 107 -6.60 -5.72 13.67
C LEU A 107 -7.69 -4.78 13.12
N GLY A 108 -8.70 -5.31 12.42
CA GLY A 108 -9.76 -4.53 11.79
C GLY A 108 -9.33 -3.79 10.53
N CYS A 109 -8.22 -4.19 9.92
CA CYS A 109 -7.74 -3.61 8.67
C CYS A 109 -8.39 -4.27 7.45
N ALA A 110 -8.49 -3.52 6.35
CA ALA A 110 -8.80 -4.07 5.04
C ALA A 110 -7.73 -5.09 4.61
N PRO A 111 -8.01 -5.97 3.61
CA PRO A 111 -7.02 -6.90 3.10
C PRO A 111 -5.72 -6.19 2.73
N VAL A 112 -4.60 -6.76 3.17
CA VAL A 112 -3.27 -6.24 2.89
C VAL A 112 -2.82 -6.84 1.55
N THR A 113 -2.37 -5.99 0.64
CA THR A 113 -1.87 -6.41 -0.68
C THR A 113 -0.53 -5.75 -1.01
N SER A 114 0.16 -6.30 -1.98
CA SER A 114 1.43 -5.73 -2.47
C SER A 114 1.17 -4.39 -3.16
N TYR A 115 2.11 -3.44 -3.03
CA TYR A 115 2.01 -2.11 -3.63
C TYR A 115 2.89 -1.97 -4.86
N VAL A 116 2.33 -1.44 -5.96
CA VAL A 116 3.09 -1.11 -7.18
C VAL A 116 4.15 -0.05 -6.94
N GLU A 117 3.94 0.83 -5.95
CA GLU A 117 4.86 1.88 -5.52
C GLU A 117 6.19 1.30 -4.98
N SER A 118 6.20 0.02 -4.57
CA SER A 118 7.43 -0.71 -4.21
C SER A 118 8.44 -0.74 -5.35
N SER A 119 8.00 -0.60 -6.61
CA SER A 119 8.86 -0.48 -7.79
C SER A 119 9.81 0.71 -7.69
N ALA A 120 9.37 1.83 -7.11
CA ALA A 120 10.22 2.99 -6.88
C ALA A 120 11.33 2.71 -5.85
N GLY A 121 11.01 1.93 -4.81
CA GLY A 121 11.99 1.48 -3.82
C GLY A 121 13.03 0.54 -4.41
N ILE A 122 12.62 -0.36 -5.31
CA ILE A 122 13.51 -1.28 -6.03
C ILE A 122 14.43 -0.50 -6.96
N GLU A 123 13.93 0.49 -7.68
CA GLU A 123 14.73 1.36 -8.55
C GLU A 123 15.77 2.16 -7.75
N ALA A 124 15.44 2.58 -6.53
CA ALA A 124 16.35 3.22 -5.61
C ALA A 124 17.43 2.29 -5.03
N GLY A 125 17.35 0.98 -5.30
CA GLY A 125 18.33 -0.02 -4.88
C GLY A 125 17.85 -0.92 -3.72
N GLY A 126 16.62 -0.78 -3.24
CA GLY A 126 16.03 -1.61 -2.20
C GLY A 126 15.69 -3.01 -2.74
N ARG A 127 16.46 -4.04 -2.38
CA ARG A 127 16.30 -5.40 -2.91
C ARG A 127 16.35 -6.50 -1.84
N THR A 128 16.27 -6.12 -0.58
CA THR A 128 16.37 -7.05 0.55
C THR A 128 15.17 -6.96 1.46
N GLY A 129 14.91 -8.02 2.23
CA GLY A 129 13.84 -8.01 3.24
C GLY A 129 14.01 -6.91 4.29
N LEU A 130 15.26 -6.45 4.53
CA LEU A 130 15.51 -5.32 5.42
C LEU A 130 14.84 -4.03 4.93
N THR A 131 14.78 -3.81 3.61
CA THR A 131 14.07 -2.68 3.02
C THR A 131 12.58 -2.73 3.41
N ALA A 132 11.96 -3.89 3.32
CA ALA A 132 10.55 -4.07 3.70
C ALA A 132 10.33 -3.81 5.21
N VAL A 133 11.23 -4.28 6.07
CA VAL A 133 11.17 -4.02 7.51
C VAL A 133 11.28 -2.52 7.82
N VAL A 134 12.22 -1.82 7.19
CA VAL A 134 12.38 -0.36 7.35
C VAL A 134 11.12 0.37 6.89
N VAL A 135 10.54 -0.01 5.76
CA VAL A 135 9.28 0.57 5.27
C VAL A 135 8.15 0.33 6.27
N GLY A 136 8.02 -0.89 6.82
CA GLY A 136 7.03 -1.20 7.86
C GLY A 136 7.18 -0.32 9.11
N VAL A 137 8.41 -0.14 9.60
CA VAL A 137 8.69 0.76 10.73
C VAL A 137 8.32 2.21 10.40
N LEU A 138 8.64 2.68 9.19
CA LEU A 138 8.26 4.03 8.74
C LEU A 138 6.74 4.21 8.65
N PHE A 139 5.99 3.19 8.22
CA PHE A 139 4.52 3.23 8.26
C PHE A 139 3.98 3.34 9.68
N LEU A 140 4.55 2.59 10.64
CA LEU A 140 4.17 2.70 12.05
C LEU A 140 4.45 4.11 12.60
N LEU A 141 5.59 4.70 12.26
CA LEU A 141 5.90 6.07 12.63
C LEU A 141 4.97 7.09 11.94
N ALA A 142 4.58 6.82 10.71
CA ALA A 142 3.68 7.68 9.94
C ALA A 142 2.25 7.73 10.53
N THR A 143 1.85 6.77 11.37
CA THR A 143 0.56 6.83 12.06
C THR A 143 0.44 8.05 12.99
N PHE A 144 1.56 8.50 13.55
CA PHE A 144 1.61 9.74 14.35
C PHE A 144 1.48 11.01 13.48
N LEU A 145 1.73 10.89 12.18
CA LEU A 145 1.60 11.97 11.19
C LEU A 145 0.25 11.91 10.45
N SER A 146 -0.73 11.19 10.99
CA SER A 146 -2.03 11.01 10.35
C SER A 146 -2.73 12.32 9.93
N PRO A 147 -2.69 13.43 10.69
CA PRO A 147 -3.30 14.69 10.23
C PRO A 147 -2.58 15.28 9.02
N LEU A 148 -1.25 15.14 8.99
CA LEU A 148 -0.45 15.58 7.84
C LEU A 148 -0.77 14.72 6.60
N ALA A 149 -0.89 13.40 6.77
CA ALA A 149 -1.28 12.50 5.69
C ALA A 149 -2.70 12.80 5.17
N ALA A 150 -3.64 13.10 6.07
CA ALA A 150 -5.01 13.49 5.71
C ALA A 150 -5.08 14.83 4.97
N ALA A 151 -4.11 15.72 5.20
CA ALA A 151 -4.00 16.99 4.49
C ALA A 151 -3.47 16.84 3.05
N VAL A 152 -2.93 15.68 2.65
CA VAL A 152 -2.46 15.44 1.28
C VAL A 152 -3.65 15.19 0.36
N PRO A 153 -3.94 16.09 -0.59
CA PRO A 153 -5.07 15.89 -1.49
C PRO A 153 -4.75 14.82 -2.55
N ALA A 154 -5.78 14.10 -3.01
CA ALA A 154 -5.62 13.03 -4.00
C ALA A 154 -4.92 13.48 -5.29
N TYR A 155 -5.13 14.71 -5.74
CA TYR A 155 -4.45 15.24 -6.93
C TYR A 155 -2.94 15.49 -6.71
N ALA A 156 -2.48 15.64 -5.46
CA ALA A 156 -1.05 15.77 -5.18
C ALA A 156 -0.30 14.44 -5.39
N THR A 157 -0.96 13.30 -5.19
CA THR A 157 -0.39 11.97 -5.40
C THR A 157 -0.48 11.50 -6.85
N ALA A 158 -1.33 12.12 -7.68
CA ALA A 158 -1.53 11.72 -9.07
C ALA A 158 -0.22 11.70 -9.89
N GLY A 159 0.64 12.70 -9.70
CA GLY A 159 1.96 12.75 -10.36
C GLY A 159 2.86 11.58 -9.98
N ALA A 160 2.82 11.14 -8.72
CA ALA A 160 3.55 9.97 -8.23
C ALA A 160 3.05 8.68 -8.88
N LEU A 161 1.72 8.52 -8.97
CA LEU A 161 1.11 7.34 -9.60
C LEU A 161 1.45 7.26 -11.10
N ILE A 162 1.41 8.40 -11.81
CA ILE A 162 1.82 8.46 -13.23
C ILE A 162 3.30 8.06 -13.38
N TYR A 163 4.17 8.55 -12.51
CA TYR A 163 5.58 8.17 -12.52
C TYR A 163 5.78 6.66 -12.32
N VAL A 164 5.10 6.07 -11.34
CA VAL A 164 5.17 4.61 -11.09
C VAL A 164 4.62 3.84 -12.28
N ALA A 165 3.52 4.28 -12.89
CA ALA A 165 2.97 3.63 -14.08
C ALA A 165 3.98 3.64 -15.25
N ILE A 166 4.66 4.76 -15.49
CA ILE A 166 5.72 4.85 -16.51
C ILE A 166 6.88 3.89 -16.18
N LEU A 167 7.26 3.78 -14.90
CA LEU A 167 8.28 2.82 -14.48
C LEU A 167 7.90 1.38 -14.77
N MET A 168 6.64 1.03 -14.63
CA MET A 168 6.16 -0.33 -14.90
C MET A 168 6.07 -0.67 -16.39
N LEU A 169 5.91 0.35 -17.26
CA LEU A 169 5.82 0.19 -18.70
C LEU A 169 7.20 0.19 -19.41
N SER A 170 8.25 0.60 -18.75
CA SER A 170 9.61 0.71 -19.31
C SER A 170 10.50 -0.44 -18.88
#